data_3c4c4b913b1f68f67495e14645944f5a
#
_entry.id   3c4c4b913b1f68f67495e14645944f5a
#
_cell.length_a   1.000
_cell.length_b   1.000
_cell.length_c   1.000
_cell.angle_alpha   90.00
_cell.angle_beta   90.00
_cell.angle_gamma   90.00
#
_symmetry.space_group_name_H-M   'P 1'
#
loop_
_entity.id
_entity.type
_entity.pdbx_description
1 polymer ?
#
loop_
_entity_poly.entity_id
_entity_poly.type
_entity_poly.pdbx_seq_one_letter_code
_entity_poly.pdbx_strand_id
1 'polypeptide(L)'
;IVGTSGSGKTTLLKLLLKFYSSQEGEILYNNFDLAKISAKSLRENCGIVMQDGYIFSDTIERNIACGDEKINHEQLNHAIKLANIEDFVNQLPLGLKTKIGSSGNGISGGQKQRILIARAVYKNPHYIFFDEATSSLDAENEKIIHNNLQEFFRGKTVVIIAHRLSTVKDSDNIVVLKNGEIVEQGTHNKLVKFKKEYFNLVKNQLELGN
;
A
#
# COMPACT_ATOMS: atom_id res chain seq x y z
N ILE A 1 8.20 -2.68 6.50
CA ILE A 1 9.10 -1.65 7.06
C ILE A 1 8.40 -1.03 8.27
N VAL A 2 9.07 -1.02 9.41
CA VAL A 2 8.56 -0.48 10.68
C VAL A 2 9.56 0.49 11.31
N GLY A 3 9.13 1.29 12.26
CA GLY A 3 9.96 2.26 12.99
C GLY A 3 9.11 3.41 13.54
N THR A 4 9.66 4.21 14.42
CA THR A 4 9.01 5.39 14.99
C THR A 4 8.64 6.42 13.93
N SER A 5 7.76 7.36 14.25
CA SER A 5 7.48 8.51 13.36
C SER A 5 8.78 9.27 13.12
N GLY A 6 8.99 9.74 11.88
CA GLY A 6 10.22 10.43 11.49
C GLY A 6 11.45 9.53 11.26
N SER A 7 11.35 8.20 11.37
CA SER A 7 12.49 7.29 11.14
C SER A 7 12.97 7.16 9.69
N GLY A 8 12.27 7.76 8.72
CA GLY A 8 12.65 7.74 7.30
C GLY A 8 11.88 6.74 6.42
N LYS A 9 10.85 6.04 6.93
CA LYS A 9 10.08 5.01 6.19
C LYS A 9 9.51 5.52 4.86
N THR A 10 8.74 6.60 4.90
CA THR A 10 8.14 7.22 3.71
C THR A 10 9.21 7.78 2.76
N THR A 11 10.33 8.29 3.28
CA THR A 11 11.46 8.73 2.46
C THR A 11 12.08 7.57 1.70
N LEU A 12 12.31 6.43 2.38
CA LEU A 12 12.79 5.21 1.74
C LEU A 12 11.83 4.75 0.63
N LEU A 13 10.52 4.75 0.90
CA LEU A 13 9.52 4.40 -0.11
C LEU A 13 9.59 5.33 -1.32
N LYS A 14 9.73 6.64 -1.10
CA LYS A 14 9.86 7.64 -2.19
C LYS A 14 11.14 7.46 -3.00
N LEU A 15 12.22 7.00 -2.39
CA LEU A 15 13.45 6.61 -3.10
C LEU A 15 13.22 5.37 -3.96
N LEU A 16 12.60 4.32 -3.42
CA LEU A 16 12.25 3.09 -4.15
C LEU A 16 11.34 3.40 -5.36
N LEU A 17 10.43 4.35 -5.23
CA LEU A 17 9.50 4.76 -6.29
C LEU A 17 10.07 5.83 -7.25
N LYS A 18 11.35 6.18 -7.12
CA LYS A 18 12.01 7.20 -7.95
C LYS A 18 11.37 8.59 -7.87
N PHE A 19 10.70 8.92 -6.73
CA PHE A 19 10.29 10.31 -6.46
C PHE A 19 11.48 11.16 -6.04
N TYR A 20 12.49 10.54 -5.44
CA TYR A 20 13.79 11.14 -5.12
C TYR A 20 14.90 10.30 -5.72
N SER A 21 16.01 10.93 -6.07
CA SER A 21 17.24 10.24 -6.49
C SER A 21 18.11 9.97 -5.25
N SER A 22 18.77 8.80 -5.21
CA SER A 22 19.81 8.53 -4.22
C SER A 22 21.02 9.44 -4.50
N GLN A 23 21.61 9.99 -3.45
CA GLN A 23 22.84 10.77 -3.56
C GLN A 23 24.07 9.84 -3.63
N GLU A 24 24.03 8.74 -2.89
CA GLU A 24 25.06 7.71 -2.84
C GLU A 24 24.41 6.33 -2.90
N GLY A 25 25.19 5.33 -3.35
CA GLY A 25 24.71 3.96 -3.49
C GLY A 25 23.81 3.77 -4.71
N GLU A 26 23.25 2.56 -4.84
CA GLU A 26 22.38 2.18 -5.93
C GLU A 26 21.10 1.48 -5.41
N ILE A 27 20.01 1.59 -6.17
CA ILE A 27 18.76 0.88 -5.91
C ILE A 27 18.51 -0.04 -7.09
N LEU A 28 18.37 -1.34 -6.82
CA LEU A 28 18.19 -2.35 -7.85
C LEU A 28 16.76 -2.94 -7.81
N TYR A 29 16.14 -3.01 -8.97
CA TYR A 29 14.95 -3.83 -9.23
C TYR A 29 15.40 -5.08 -9.99
N ASN A 30 15.43 -6.22 -9.32
CA ASN A 30 16.18 -7.39 -9.73
C ASN A 30 17.67 -7.00 -9.98
N ASN A 31 18.13 -7.05 -11.22
CA ASN A 31 19.50 -6.69 -11.62
C ASN A 31 19.56 -5.32 -12.34
N PHE A 32 18.47 -4.56 -12.38
CA PHE A 32 18.41 -3.28 -13.10
C PHE A 32 18.51 -2.12 -12.12
N ASP A 33 19.48 -1.25 -12.34
CA ASP A 33 19.62 -0.01 -11.61
C ASP A 33 18.42 0.91 -11.86
N LEU A 34 17.74 1.31 -10.76
CA LEU A 34 16.59 2.20 -10.80
C LEU A 34 16.86 3.50 -11.53
N ALA A 35 18.10 4.02 -11.48
CA ALA A 35 18.47 5.23 -12.20
C ALA A 35 18.25 5.09 -13.72
N LYS A 36 18.43 3.88 -14.26
CA LYS A 36 18.29 3.54 -15.69
C LYS A 36 16.88 3.14 -16.09
N ILE A 37 15.99 2.83 -15.14
CA ILE A 37 14.60 2.48 -15.42
C ILE A 37 13.80 3.75 -15.73
N SER A 38 13.04 3.77 -16.83
CA SER A 38 12.17 4.89 -17.14
C SER A 38 11.04 5.02 -16.09
N ALA A 39 10.66 6.26 -15.77
CA ALA A 39 9.57 6.49 -14.82
C ALA A 39 8.21 5.90 -15.31
N LYS A 40 8.03 5.79 -16.62
CA LYS A 40 6.86 5.16 -17.24
C LYS A 40 6.86 3.66 -16.96
N SER A 41 7.94 2.95 -17.27
CA SER A 41 8.08 1.52 -17.04
C SER A 41 7.93 1.17 -15.56
N LEU A 42 8.51 1.98 -14.65
CA LEU A 42 8.34 1.79 -13.21
C LEU A 42 6.86 1.88 -12.79
N ARG A 43 6.14 2.92 -13.24
CA ARG A 43 4.72 3.12 -12.90
C ARG A 43 3.81 2.03 -13.47
N GLU A 44 4.14 1.46 -14.62
CA GLU A 44 3.38 0.36 -15.23
C GLU A 44 3.52 -0.94 -14.44
N ASN A 45 4.65 -1.14 -13.75
CA ASN A 45 4.96 -2.35 -13.01
C ASN A 45 4.73 -2.22 -11.49
N CYS A 46 4.38 -1.02 -10.99
CA CYS A 46 4.18 -0.76 -9.57
C CYS A 46 2.73 -0.40 -9.26
N GLY A 47 2.15 -1.07 -8.26
CA GLY A 47 0.91 -0.65 -7.58
C GLY A 47 1.26 0.11 -6.30
N ILE A 48 0.67 1.29 -6.11
CA ILE A 48 1.07 2.19 -5.03
C ILE A 48 -0.16 2.70 -4.29
N VAL A 49 -0.16 2.57 -2.97
CA VAL A 49 -1.10 3.26 -2.07
C VAL A 49 -0.27 4.11 -1.10
N MET A 50 -0.36 5.43 -1.27
CA MET A 50 0.28 6.38 -0.36
C MET A 50 -0.70 6.83 0.72
N GLN A 51 -0.20 7.24 1.88
CA GLN A 51 -0.99 7.79 2.99
C GLN A 51 -1.90 8.94 2.52
N ASP A 52 -1.35 9.86 1.70
CA ASP A 52 -2.06 11.02 1.15
C ASP A 52 -2.56 10.76 -0.29
N GLY A 53 -3.02 9.54 -0.58
CA GLY A 53 -3.50 9.18 -1.91
C GLY A 53 -4.61 10.11 -2.42
N TYR A 54 -4.58 10.47 -3.70
CA TYR A 54 -5.51 11.42 -4.30
C TYR A 54 -6.64 10.72 -5.07
N ILE A 55 -7.87 11.22 -4.89
CA ILE A 55 -9.06 10.84 -5.67
C ILE A 55 -9.34 11.96 -6.69
N PHE A 56 -9.36 11.59 -7.95
CA PHE A 56 -9.68 12.51 -9.03
C PHE A 56 -11.17 12.80 -9.07
N SER A 57 -11.53 14.03 -9.50
CA SER A 57 -12.92 14.41 -9.75
C SER A 57 -13.45 13.75 -11.03
N ASP A 58 -13.69 12.44 -10.95
CA ASP A 58 -14.10 11.57 -12.05
C ASP A 58 -14.93 10.40 -11.52
N THR A 59 -15.36 9.47 -12.38
CA THR A 59 -16.10 8.28 -11.98
C THR A 59 -15.23 7.33 -11.12
N ILE A 60 -15.89 6.44 -10.36
CA ILE A 60 -15.20 5.42 -9.57
C ILE A 60 -14.35 4.53 -10.49
N GLU A 61 -14.91 4.07 -11.61
CA GLU A 61 -14.18 3.24 -12.59
C GLU A 61 -12.94 3.94 -13.14
N ARG A 62 -13.02 5.24 -13.45
CA ARG A 62 -11.88 6.03 -13.91
C ARG A 62 -10.85 6.28 -12.83
N ASN A 63 -11.29 6.39 -11.59
CA ASN A 63 -10.37 6.47 -10.45
C ASN A 63 -9.61 5.16 -10.23
N ILE A 64 -10.21 4.01 -10.46
CA ILE A 64 -9.56 2.70 -10.32
C ILE A 64 -8.68 2.41 -11.53
N ALA A 65 -9.22 2.52 -12.76
CA ALA A 65 -8.50 2.26 -14.00
C ALA A 65 -7.65 3.46 -14.46
N CYS A 66 -7.10 4.21 -13.53
CA CYS A 66 -6.36 5.44 -13.78
C CYS A 66 -5.26 5.25 -14.83
N GLY A 67 -5.33 6.06 -15.90
CA GLY A 67 -4.35 6.06 -17.00
C GLY A 67 -4.68 5.10 -18.16
N ASP A 68 -5.73 4.29 -18.06
CA ASP A 68 -6.15 3.45 -19.18
C ASP A 68 -7.18 4.16 -20.05
N GLU A 69 -6.99 4.20 -21.35
CA GLU A 69 -7.97 4.73 -22.30
C GLU A 69 -9.22 3.82 -22.37
N LYS A 70 -8.98 2.50 -22.40
CA LYS A 70 -10.04 1.48 -22.38
C LYS A 70 -9.98 0.70 -21.08
N ILE A 71 -11.05 0.75 -20.30
CA ILE A 71 -11.16 0.06 -19.03
C ILE A 71 -11.33 -1.45 -19.30
N ASN A 72 -10.45 -2.27 -18.68
CA ASN A 72 -10.64 -3.71 -18.64
C ASN A 72 -11.61 -4.06 -17.50
N HIS A 73 -12.85 -4.41 -17.86
CA HIS A 73 -13.89 -4.68 -16.87
C HIS A 73 -13.65 -5.94 -16.02
N GLU A 74 -12.93 -6.92 -16.52
CA GLU A 74 -12.55 -8.11 -15.75
C GLU A 74 -11.57 -7.73 -14.63
N GLN A 75 -10.51 -7.01 -14.97
CA GLN A 75 -9.55 -6.49 -14.00
C GLN A 75 -10.20 -5.51 -13.02
N LEU A 76 -11.12 -4.66 -13.50
CA LEU A 76 -11.87 -3.73 -12.66
C LEU A 76 -12.70 -4.47 -11.61
N ASN A 77 -13.47 -5.46 -12.02
CA ASN A 77 -14.30 -6.28 -11.12
C ASN A 77 -13.43 -7.05 -10.11
N HIS A 78 -12.30 -7.59 -10.57
CA HIS A 78 -11.36 -8.25 -9.67
C HIS A 78 -10.80 -7.28 -8.61
N ALA A 79 -10.37 -6.10 -9.02
CA ALA A 79 -9.86 -5.07 -8.11
C ALA A 79 -10.91 -4.59 -7.09
N ILE A 80 -12.17 -4.46 -7.50
CA ILE A 80 -13.30 -4.09 -6.65
C ILE A 80 -13.52 -5.13 -5.56
N LYS A 81 -13.48 -6.41 -5.90
CA LYS A 81 -13.62 -7.52 -4.96
C LYS A 81 -12.45 -7.57 -3.97
N LEU A 82 -11.21 -7.47 -4.46
CA LEU A 82 -10.03 -7.44 -3.60
C LEU A 82 -10.07 -6.29 -2.58
N ALA A 83 -10.51 -5.12 -3.01
CA ALA A 83 -10.61 -3.94 -2.15
C ALA A 83 -11.89 -3.87 -1.29
N ASN A 84 -12.76 -4.89 -1.37
CA ASN A 84 -14.02 -4.97 -0.62
C ASN A 84 -14.91 -3.71 -0.75
N ILE A 85 -15.09 -3.21 -1.99
CA ILE A 85 -15.92 -2.01 -2.25
C ILE A 85 -17.18 -2.31 -3.07
N GLU A 86 -17.46 -3.58 -3.37
CA GLU A 86 -18.59 -3.98 -4.22
C GLU A 86 -19.94 -3.49 -3.67
N ASP A 87 -20.19 -3.72 -2.38
CA ASP A 87 -21.43 -3.30 -1.73
C ASP A 87 -21.60 -1.77 -1.76
N PHE A 88 -20.52 -1.02 -1.52
CA PHE A 88 -20.57 0.44 -1.62
C PHE A 88 -20.93 0.89 -3.03
N VAL A 89 -20.33 0.29 -4.06
CA VAL A 89 -20.62 0.64 -5.46
C VAL A 89 -22.07 0.29 -5.82
N ASN A 90 -22.57 -0.88 -5.40
CA ASN A 90 -23.92 -1.35 -5.70
C ASN A 90 -25.02 -0.51 -5.02
N GLN A 91 -24.73 0.18 -3.93
CA GLN A 91 -25.64 1.09 -3.25
C GLN A 91 -25.78 2.45 -3.97
N LEU A 92 -24.88 2.77 -4.90
CA LEU A 92 -24.90 4.04 -5.62
C LEU A 92 -25.82 3.97 -6.87
N PRO A 93 -26.67 4.99 -7.13
CA PRO A 93 -27.60 4.97 -8.25
C PRO A 93 -26.96 4.76 -9.63
N LEU A 94 -25.72 5.27 -9.82
CA LEU A 94 -24.97 5.14 -11.06
C LEU A 94 -23.83 4.10 -10.94
N GLY A 95 -23.75 3.35 -9.84
CA GLY A 95 -22.71 2.35 -9.60
C GLY A 95 -21.31 2.91 -9.85
N LEU A 96 -20.53 2.21 -10.65
CA LEU A 96 -19.15 2.59 -11.03
C LEU A 96 -19.05 3.91 -11.80
N LYS A 97 -20.13 4.35 -12.45
CA LYS A 97 -20.19 5.63 -13.18
C LYS A 97 -20.48 6.82 -12.26
N THR A 98 -20.65 6.60 -10.97
CA THR A 98 -20.82 7.69 -10.00
C THR A 98 -19.54 8.52 -9.94
N LYS A 99 -19.68 9.84 -10.14
CA LYS A 99 -18.59 10.81 -9.97
C LYS A 99 -18.31 11.04 -8.49
N ILE A 100 -17.04 11.01 -8.13
CA ILE A 100 -16.51 11.22 -6.78
C ILE A 100 -15.43 12.30 -6.79
N GLY A 101 -14.95 12.68 -5.64
CA GLY A 101 -13.92 13.72 -5.51
C GLY A 101 -14.52 15.11 -5.26
N SER A 102 -13.75 16.18 -5.44
CA SER A 102 -14.14 17.55 -5.08
C SER A 102 -15.33 18.10 -5.88
N SER A 103 -15.60 17.59 -7.08
CA SER A 103 -16.72 17.99 -7.92
C SER A 103 -17.83 16.92 -8.02
N GLY A 104 -17.76 15.86 -7.22
CA GLY A 104 -18.72 14.76 -7.20
C GLY A 104 -19.22 14.45 -5.79
N ASN A 105 -19.76 13.24 -5.60
CA ASN A 105 -20.20 12.76 -4.29
C ASN A 105 -19.02 12.64 -3.32
N GLY A 106 -19.21 13.12 -2.11
CA GLY A 106 -18.26 12.90 -1.01
C GLY A 106 -18.15 11.41 -0.68
N ILE A 107 -16.95 10.97 -0.33
CA ILE A 107 -16.68 9.60 0.11
C ILE A 107 -15.99 9.62 1.47
N SER A 108 -16.24 8.60 2.30
CA SER A 108 -15.57 8.45 3.59
C SER A 108 -14.08 8.14 3.41
N GLY A 109 -13.28 8.33 4.47
CA GLY A 109 -11.86 7.97 4.47
C GLY A 109 -11.62 6.49 4.14
N GLY A 110 -12.44 5.59 4.68
CA GLY A 110 -12.37 4.16 4.38
C GLY A 110 -12.75 3.83 2.94
N GLN A 111 -13.76 4.48 2.36
CA GLN A 111 -14.12 4.32 0.94
C GLN A 111 -13.00 4.83 0.03
N LYS A 112 -12.44 6.00 0.33
CA LYS A 112 -11.27 6.54 -0.37
C LYS A 112 -10.13 5.53 -0.37
N GLN A 113 -9.78 5.00 0.79
CA GLN A 113 -8.69 4.06 0.96
C GLN A 113 -8.91 2.78 0.12
N ARG A 114 -10.11 2.22 0.15
CA ARG A 114 -10.46 1.03 -0.64
C ARG A 114 -10.39 1.30 -2.15
N ILE A 115 -10.80 2.47 -2.63
CA ILE A 115 -10.64 2.86 -4.04
C ILE A 115 -9.15 2.96 -4.41
N LEU A 116 -8.31 3.50 -3.53
CA LEU A 116 -6.85 3.56 -3.76
C LEU A 116 -6.21 2.17 -3.79
N ILE A 117 -6.66 1.25 -2.95
CA ILE A 117 -6.25 -0.16 -2.99
C ILE A 117 -6.68 -0.80 -4.31
N ALA A 118 -7.95 -0.63 -4.72
CA ALA A 118 -8.44 -1.14 -6.01
C ALA A 118 -7.60 -0.61 -7.18
N ARG A 119 -7.26 0.69 -7.19
CA ARG A 119 -6.37 1.30 -8.18
C ARG A 119 -4.99 0.63 -8.22
N ALA A 120 -4.41 0.37 -7.06
CA ALA A 120 -3.07 -0.21 -6.95
C ALA A 120 -3.01 -1.64 -7.49
N VAL A 121 -4.08 -2.42 -7.33
CA VAL A 121 -4.12 -3.82 -7.77
C VAL A 121 -4.71 -4.01 -9.18
N TYR A 122 -5.40 -3.01 -9.73
CA TYR A 122 -6.11 -3.08 -11.00
C TYR A 122 -5.22 -3.56 -12.16
N LYS A 123 -4.01 -3.01 -12.28
CA LYS A 123 -3.06 -3.36 -13.35
C LYS A 123 -2.28 -4.66 -13.11
N ASN A 124 -2.59 -5.38 -12.04
CA ASN A 124 -1.88 -6.60 -11.65
C ASN A 124 -0.35 -6.42 -11.61
N PRO A 125 0.16 -5.41 -10.87
CA PRO A 125 1.58 -5.06 -10.86
C PRO A 125 2.46 -6.16 -10.26
N HIS A 126 3.76 -6.16 -10.63
CA HIS A 126 4.76 -7.06 -10.04
C HIS A 126 5.28 -6.55 -8.68
N TYR A 127 5.31 -5.24 -8.49
CA TYR A 127 5.76 -4.59 -7.26
C TYR A 127 4.61 -3.81 -6.63
N ILE A 128 4.42 -3.96 -5.33
CA ILE A 128 3.33 -3.32 -4.60
C ILE A 128 3.91 -2.56 -3.42
N PHE A 129 3.50 -1.31 -3.26
CA PHE A 129 3.96 -0.43 -2.21
C PHE A 129 2.78 0.15 -1.45
N PHE A 130 2.71 -0.15 -0.15
CA PHE A 130 1.68 0.34 0.74
C PHE A 130 2.30 1.21 1.85
N ASP A 131 1.93 2.49 1.87
CA ASP A 131 2.27 3.42 2.95
C ASP A 131 1.01 3.65 3.81
N GLU A 132 0.91 2.92 4.92
CA GLU A 132 -0.24 2.96 5.84
C GLU A 132 -1.60 2.73 5.15
N ALA A 133 -1.62 1.82 4.17
CA ALA A 133 -2.75 1.61 3.27
C ALA A 133 -4.06 1.17 3.96
N THR A 134 -4.05 0.80 5.24
CA THR A 134 -5.23 0.35 5.98
C THR A 134 -5.55 1.22 7.21
N SER A 135 -4.83 2.32 7.41
CA SER A 135 -4.95 3.16 8.62
C SER A 135 -6.34 3.77 8.82
N SER A 136 -7.08 4.05 7.75
CA SER A 136 -8.44 4.64 7.77
C SER A 136 -9.55 3.60 7.73
N LEU A 137 -9.22 2.30 7.78
CA LEU A 137 -10.19 1.21 7.77
C LEU A 137 -10.56 0.80 9.20
N ASP A 138 -11.80 0.41 9.40
CA ASP A 138 -12.21 -0.32 10.59
C ASP A 138 -11.61 -1.74 10.60
N ALA A 139 -11.60 -2.37 11.76
CA ALA A 139 -10.93 -3.66 11.97
C ALA A 139 -11.51 -4.79 11.11
N GLU A 140 -12.80 -4.76 10.80
CA GLU A 140 -13.47 -5.77 9.98
C GLU A 140 -13.05 -5.64 8.52
N ASN A 141 -13.16 -4.45 7.94
CA ASN A 141 -12.71 -4.18 6.57
C ASN A 141 -11.21 -4.41 6.40
N GLU A 142 -10.39 -4.03 7.38
CA GLU A 142 -8.94 -4.29 7.35
C GLU A 142 -8.66 -5.80 7.25
N LYS A 143 -9.33 -6.61 8.07
CA LYS A 143 -9.17 -8.07 8.05
C LYS A 143 -9.62 -8.71 6.73
N ILE A 144 -10.78 -8.28 6.20
CA ILE A 144 -11.29 -8.79 4.92
C ILE A 144 -10.31 -8.46 3.79
N ILE A 145 -9.89 -7.20 3.68
CA ILE A 145 -8.97 -6.75 2.63
C ILE A 145 -7.61 -7.44 2.77
N HIS A 146 -7.09 -7.58 4.00
CA HIS A 146 -5.86 -8.30 4.24
C HIS A 146 -5.93 -9.74 3.70
N ASN A 147 -7.01 -10.47 4.03
CA ASN A 147 -7.22 -11.84 3.55
C ASN A 147 -7.33 -11.90 2.02
N ASN A 148 -8.09 -11.00 1.41
CA ASN A 148 -8.25 -10.93 -0.05
C ASN A 148 -6.92 -10.67 -0.77
N LEU A 149 -6.07 -9.81 -0.19
CA LEU A 149 -4.79 -9.44 -0.78
C LEU A 149 -3.71 -10.50 -0.60
N GLN A 150 -3.82 -11.40 0.38
CA GLN A 150 -2.83 -12.46 0.63
C GLN A 150 -2.59 -13.35 -0.60
N GLU A 151 -3.66 -13.77 -1.27
CA GLU A 151 -3.55 -14.56 -2.50
C GLU A 151 -3.00 -13.72 -3.67
N PHE A 152 -3.46 -12.48 -3.78
CA PHE A 152 -3.00 -11.55 -4.81
C PHE A 152 -1.50 -11.23 -4.69
N PHE A 153 -0.93 -11.25 -3.49
CA PHE A 153 0.48 -10.97 -3.23
C PHE A 153 1.41 -12.13 -3.62
N ARG A 154 0.89 -13.33 -3.83
CA ARG A 154 1.73 -14.49 -4.18
C ARG A 154 2.53 -14.25 -5.46
N GLY A 155 3.84 -14.48 -5.38
CA GLY A 155 4.76 -14.28 -6.51
C GLY A 155 5.08 -12.82 -6.82
N LYS A 156 4.69 -11.88 -5.96
CA LYS A 156 4.96 -10.45 -6.10
C LYS A 156 5.90 -9.96 -5.01
N THR A 157 6.59 -8.85 -5.28
CA THR A 157 7.33 -8.14 -4.25
C THR A 157 6.41 -7.09 -3.62
N VAL A 158 6.17 -7.23 -2.31
CA VAL A 158 5.27 -6.34 -1.56
C VAL A 158 6.06 -5.62 -0.48
N VAL A 159 6.04 -4.30 -0.50
CA VAL A 159 6.66 -3.43 0.50
C VAL A 159 5.57 -2.70 1.27
N ILE A 160 5.45 -2.99 2.56
CA ILE A 160 4.44 -2.39 3.44
C ILE A 160 5.13 -1.54 4.50
N ILE A 161 4.78 -0.27 4.56
CA ILE A 161 5.04 0.57 5.73
C ILE A 161 3.81 0.45 6.63
N ALA A 162 3.99 -0.06 7.83
CA ALA A 162 2.89 -0.27 8.75
C ALA A 162 3.20 0.28 10.14
N HIS A 163 2.15 0.81 10.74
CA HIS A 163 2.13 1.17 12.15
C HIS A 163 1.45 0.10 13.02
N ARG A 164 0.75 -0.86 12.42
CA ARG A 164 0.09 -1.97 13.13
C ARG A 164 0.88 -3.27 12.96
N LEU A 165 1.11 -3.93 14.08
CA LEU A 165 1.82 -5.22 14.11
C LEU A 165 1.09 -6.33 13.37
N SER A 166 -0.24 -6.34 13.40
CA SER A 166 -1.08 -7.30 12.67
C SER A 166 -0.72 -7.35 11.19
N THR A 167 -0.31 -6.21 10.62
CA THR A 167 0.01 -6.07 9.19
C THR A 167 1.39 -6.64 8.82
N VAL A 168 2.32 -6.72 9.77
CA VAL A 168 3.74 -7.06 9.45
C VAL A 168 4.22 -8.38 10.03
N LYS A 169 3.51 -8.98 10.99
CA LYS A 169 3.98 -10.18 11.67
C LYS A 169 4.17 -11.37 10.73
N ASP A 170 3.37 -11.45 9.68
CA ASP A 170 3.39 -12.53 8.69
C ASP A 170 4.27 -12.21 7.47
N SER A 171 5.03 -11.09 7.51
CA SER A 171 5.97 -10.72 6.45
C SER A 171 7.21 -11.63 6.45
N ASP A 172 7.71 -11.95 5.25
CA ASP A 172 8.93 -12.75 5.07
C ASP A 172 10.16 -12.07 5.71
N ASN A 173 10.17 -10.74 5.68
CA ASN A 173 11.26 -9.94 6.22
C ASN A 173 10.75 -8.59 6.74
N ILE A 174 11.10 -8.25 7.97
CA ILE A 174 10.79 -6.99 8.63
C ILE A 174 12.07 -6.17 8.71
N VAL A 175 12.03 -4.96 8.19
CA VAL A 175 13.12 -3.98 8.28
C VAL A 175 12.73 -2.90 9.28
N VAL A 176 13.55 -2.71 10.31
CA VAL A 176 13.35 -1.71 11.35
C VAL A 176 14.22 -0.51 11.07
N LEU A 177 13.59 0.65 10.85
CA LEU A 177 14.25 1.93 10.61
C LEU A 177 14.26 2.79 11.87
N LYS A 178 15.41 3.38 12.16
CA LYS A 178 15.62 4.37 13.22
C LYS A 178 16.59 5.45 12.72
N ASN A 179 16.16 6.72 12.73
CA ASN A 179 17.00 7.85 12.31
C ASN A 179 17.60 7.70 10.89
N GLY A 180 16.86 7.11 9.96
CA GLY A 180 17.33 6.88 8.58
C GLY A 180 18.19 5.63 8.38
N GLU A 181 18.50 4.87 9.44
CA GLU A 181 19.34 3.68 9.39
C GLU A 181 18.53 2.40 9.64
N ILE A 182 18.95 1.30 9.01
CA ILE A 182 18.41 -0.03 9.29
C ILE A 182 19.12 -0.55 10.55
N VAL A 183 18.36 -0.63 11.66
CA VAL A 183 18.91 -1.08 12.96
C VAL A 183 18.65 -2.56 13.24
N GLU A 184 17.59 -3.13 12.65
CA GLU A 184 17.27 -4.56 12.76
C GLU A 184 16.62 -5.05 11.48
N GLN A 185 16.82 -6.33 11.17
CA GLN A 185 16.20 -7.01 10.04
C GLN A 185 15.98 -8.49 10.34
N GLY A 186 14.81 -9.02 9.94
CA GLY A 186 14.50 -10.43 10.10
C GLY A 186 13.00 -10.71 10.16
N THR A 187 12.63 -11.94 10.50
CA THR A 187 11.24 -12.33 10.72
C THR A 187 10.75 -11.89 12.09
N HIS A 188 9.43 -11.77 12.26
CA HIS A 188 8.79 -11.44 13.54
C HIS A 188 9.36 -12.25 14.70
N ASN A 189 9.41 -13.58 14.56
CA ASN A 189 9.86 -14.48 15.63
C ASN A 189 11.33 -14.27 16.02
N LYS A 190 12.21 -13.93 15.06
CA LYS A 190 13.61 -13.63 15.33
C LYS A 190 13.77 -12.30 16.07
N LEU A 191 13.08 -11.26 15.57
CA LEU A 191 13.21 -9.91 16.12
C LEU A 191 12.62 -9.79 17.53
N VAL A 192 11.49 -10.48 17.81
CA VAL A 192 10.94 -10.53 19.17
C VAL A 192 11.92 -11.18 20.16
N LYS A 193 12.63 -12.25 19.75
CA LYS A 193 13.64 -12.92 20.60
C LYS A 193 14.85 -12.04 20.91
N PHE A 194 15.22 -11.13 20.02
CA PHE A 194 16.36 -10.22 20.22
C PHE A 194 16.09 -9.15 21.27
N LYS A 195 14.83 -8.87 21.61
CA LYS A 195 14.42 -7.89 22.65
C LYS A 195 15.05 -6.49 22.45
N LYS A 196 15.16 -6.04 21.21
CA LYS A 196 15.70 -4.73 20.82
C LYS A 196 14.59 -3.77 20.36
N GLU A 197 14.88 -2.93 19.35
CA GLU A 197 13.96 -1.88 18.85
C GLU A 197 12.62 -2.45 18.37
N TYR A 198 12.63 -3.54 17.60
CA TYR A 198 11.40 -4.18 17.15
C TYR A 198 10.53 -4.65 18.33
N PHE A 199 11.14 -5.28 19.32
CA PHE A 199 10.43 -5.74 20.51
C PHE A 199 9.79 -4.57 21.28
N ASN A 200 10.49 -3.43 21.38
CA ASN A 200 9.95 -2.22 22.02
C ASN A 200 8.76 -1.65 21.23
N LEU A 201 8.83 -1.63 19.88
CA LEU A 201 7.69 -1.22 19.05
C LEU A 201 6.47 -2.12 19.26
N VAL A 202 6.68 -3.45 19.34
CA VAL A 202 5.64 -4.44 19.62
C VAL A 202 5.01 -4.20 21.00
N LYS A 203 5.84 -4.04 22.03
CA LYS A 203 5.39 -3.84 23.41
C LYS A 203 4.57 -2.57 23.55
N ASN A 204 5.04 -1.45 23.00
CA ASN A 204 4.32 -0.18 23.04
C ASN A 204 2.95 -0.26 22.35
N GLN A 205 2.82 -0.99 21.25
CA GLN A 205 1.53 -1.18 20.59
C GLN A 205 0.54 -2.04 21.40
N LEU A 206 1.05 -3.05 22.09
CA LEU A 206 0.22 -3.88 22.99
C LEU A 206 -0.22 -3.10 24.24
N GLU A 207 0.62 -2.20 24.75
CA GLU A 207 0.30 -1.36 25.92
C GLU A 207 -0.66 -0.21 25.57
N LEU A 208 -0.65 0.29 24.33
CA LEU A 208 -1.58 1.32 23.86
C LEU A 208 -2.92 0.76 23.35
N GLY A 209 -3.01 -0.55 23.17
CA GLY A 209 -4.21 -1.26 22.70
C GLY A 209 -5.09 -1.84 23.82
N ASN A 210 -4.78 -1.56 25.09
CA ASN A 210 -5.58 -1.94 26.28
C ASN A 210 -6.33 -0.74 26.83
#